data_3867a42f342697c0a98cb8dfb58abf9c
#
_entry.id   3867a42f342697c0a98cb8dfb58abf9c
#
_cell.length_a   1.000
_cell.length_b   1.000
_cell.length_c   1.000
_cell.angle_alpha   90.00
_cell.angle_beta   90.00
_cell.angle_gamma   90.00
#
_symmetry.space_group_name_H-M   'P 1'
#
loop_
_entity.id
_entity.type
_entity.pdbx_description
1 polymer ?
#
loop_
_entity_poly.entity_id
_entity_poly.type
_entity_poly.pdbx_seq_one_letter_code
_entity_poly.pdbx_strand_id
1 'polypeptide(L)'
;DDSVTSSQLAEYNARQDWQLTLVNNDTPICENCSVILTALDNGHAVDCRIYPQLQKMFDDARSQGIYPTITSSFRTAEDQQDILESKYEHYQKIGYSDKKAKAYAEEWVAMPGTSEHELGLCVDIASGDSRVTNQEVWDWLAKNSYKYGFIERYTAKKQDITGIIPEEWHYRYVGEKAAKEMYENDLCLEEYLQNVS
;
A
#
# COMPACT_ATOMS: atom_id res chain seq x y z
N ASP A 1 12.62 -24.54 -11.05
CA ASP A 1 12.98 -23.28 -11.73
C ASP A 1 11.67 -22.64 -12.24
N ASP A 2 10.95 -21.96 -11.32
CA ASP A 2 9.67 -21.27 -11.61
C ASP A 2 9.91 -19.90 -12.25
N SER A 3 10.74 -19.83 -13.28
CA SER A 3 10.95 -18.57 -14.00
C SER A 3 9.69 -18.22 -14.80
N VAL A 4 9.14 -17.04 -14.53
CA VAL A 4 7.98 -16.49 -15.27
C VAL A 4 8.37 -16.37 -16.74
N THR A 5 7.60 -17.00 -17.64
CA THR A 5 7.84 -16.91 -19.08
C THR A 5 7.43 -15.55 -19.63
N SER A 6 8.01 -15.15 -20.77
CA SER A 6 7.63 -13.91 -21.46
C SER A 6 6.14 -13.89 -21.82
N SER A 7 5.52 -15.03 -22.14
CA SER A 7 4.09 -15.14 -22.43
C SER A 7 3.24 -14.89 -21.19
N GLN A 8 3.61 -15.48 -20.04
CA GLN A 8 2.92 -15.24 -18.77
C GLN A 8 3.00 -13.80 -18.31
N LEU A 9 4.16 -13.17 -18.48
CA LEU A 9 4.35 -11.76 -18.16
C LEU A 9 3.51 -10.86 -19.08
N ALA A 10 3.44 -11.17 -20.39
CA ALA A 10 2.62 -10.42 -21.33
C ALA A 10 1.13 -10.52 -20.99
N GLU A 11 0.64 -11.72 -20.65
CA GLU A 11 -0.74 -11.94 -20.21
C GLU A 11 -1.04 -11.20 -18.90
N TYR A 12 -0.12 -11.27 -17.94
CA TYR A 12 -0.25 -10.54 -16.67
C TYR A 12 -0.36 -9.03 -16.87
N ASN A 13 0.48 -8.46 -17.73
CA ASN A 13 0.47 -7.03 -18.03
C ASN A 13 -0.79 -6.60 -18.81
N ALA A 14 -1.43 -7.50 -19.55
CA ALA A 14 -2.62 -7.22 -20.35
C ALA A 14 -3.94 -7.27 -19.55
N ARG A 15 -3.92 -7.73 -18.29
CA ARG A 15 -5.12 -7.72 -17.43
C ARG A 15 -5.61 -6.29 -17.26
N GLN A 16 -6.94 -6.11 -17.38
CA GLN A 16 -7.58 -4.80 -17.26
C GLN A 16 -7.94 -4.49 -15.80
N ASP A 17 -7.96 -3.22 -15.47
CA ASP A 17 -8.43 -2.67 -14.19
C ASP A 17 -7.73 -3.20 -12.91
N TRP A 18 -6.59 -3.88 -13.07
CA TRP A 18 -5.81 -4.40 -11.95
C TRP A 18 -5.40 -3.32 -10.94
N GLN A 19 -5.17 -2.08 -11.40
CA GLN A 19 -4.79 -0.93 -10.57
C GLN A 19 -5.88 -0.59 -9.55
N LEU A 20 -7.14 -0.81 -9.94
CA LEU A 20 -8.32 -0.44 -9.17
C LEU A 20 -8.90 -1.58 -8.33
N THR A 21 -8.18 -2.71 -8.23
CA THR A 21 -8.59 -3.82 -7.36
C THR A 21 -8.76 -3.33 -5.93
N LEU A 22 -9.99 -3.33 -5.42
CA LEU A 22 -10.28 -3.01 -4.03
C LEU A 22 -10.01 -4.22 -3.16
N VAL A 23 -9.26 -4.02 -2.09
CA VAL A 23 -9.08 -4.99 -1.00
C VAL A 23 -9.23 -4.24 0.31
N ASN A 24 -10.16 -4.67 1.14
CA ASN A 24 -10.41 -4.18 2.49
C ASN A 24 -11.16 -5.27 3.29
N ASN A 25 -11.62 -4.94 4.50
CA ASN A 25 -12.32 -5.90 5.37
C ASN A 25 -13.61 -6.47 4.76
N ASP A 26 -14.29 -5.71 3.88
CA ASP A 26 -15.54 -6.13 3.23
C ASP A 26 -15.30 -6.79 1.87
N THR A 27 -14.13 -6.57 1.28
CA THR A 27 -13.74 -7.06 -0.05
C THR A 27 -12.38 -7.75 0.05
N PRO A 28 -12.35 -9.04 0.41
CA PRO A 28 -11.10 -9.79 0.53
C PRO A 28 -10.45 -10.03 -0.84
N ILE A 29 -9.14 -10.30 -0.81
CA ILE A 29 -8.37 -10.65 -2.00
C ILE A 29 -8.93 -11.92 -2.67
N CYS A 30 -8.92 -11.97 -3.99
CA CYS A 30 -9.41 -13.15 -4.71
C CYS A 30 -8.48 -14.36 -4.49
N GLU A 31 -9.07 -15.57 -4.31
CA GLU A 31 -8.34 -16.81 -4.03
C GLU A 31 -7.25 -17.16 -5.07
N ASN A 32 -7.39 -16.68 -6.31
CA ASN A 32 -6.48 -16.98 -7.42
C ASN A 32 -5.73 -15.74 -7.95
N CYS A 33 -5.62 -14.69 -7.15
CA CYS A 33 -4.87 -13.51 -7.52
C CYS A 33 -3.36 -13.78 -7.38
N SER A 34 -2.73 -14.17 -8.48
CA SER A 34 -1.27 -14.28 -8.54
C SER A 34 -0.64 -12.92 -8.77
N VAL A 35 0.46 -12.65 -8.08
CA VAL A 35 1.26 -11.42 -8.23
C VAL A 35 2.62 -11.80 -8.81
N ILE A 36 3.05 -11.10 -9.87
CA ILE A 36 4.41 -11.20 -10.38
C ILE A 36 5.22 -10.07 -9.76
N LEU A 37 6.19 -10.43 -8.94
CA LEU A 37 6.96 -9.50 -8.14
C LEU A 37 8.26 -9.07 -8.82
N THR A 38 8.63 -7.80 -8.65
CA THR A 38 9.98 -7.29 -8.83
C THR A 38 10.62 -7.10 -7.46
N ALA A 39 11.77 -7.72 -7.27
CA ALA A 39 12.57 -7.53 -6.06
C ALA A 39 13.15 -6.11 -6.03
N LEU A 40 13.12 -5.51 -4.86
CA LEU A 40 13.72 -4.23 -4.54
C LEU A 40 14.89 -4.44 -3.57
N ASP A 41 15.59 -3.36 -3.25
CA ASP A 41 16.64 -3.40 -2.24
C ASP A 41 16.07 -3.75 -0.85
N ASN A 42 16.95 -4.27 0.03
CA ASN A 42 16.63 -4.59 1.42
C ASN A 42 15.53 -5.66 1.63
N GLY A 43 15.35 -6.56 0.68
CA GLY A 43 14.40 -7.67 0.80
C GLY A 43 12.94 -7.28 0.53
N HIS A 44 12.69 -6.07 0.05
CA HIS A 44 11.36 -5.65 -0.39
C HIS A 44 11.01 -6.16 -1.79
N ALA A 45 9.73 -6.22 -2.10
CA ALA A 45 9.24 -6.55 -3.42
C ALA A 45 7.88 -5.87 -3.67
N VAL A 46 7.60 -5.57 -4.93
CA VAL A 46 6.32 -5.01 -5.37
C VAL A 46 5.84 -5.69 -6.65
N ASP A 47 4.57 -5.54 -6.99
CA ASP A 47 4.07 -5.93 -8.30
C ASP A 47 4.95 -5.29 -9.40
N CYS A 48 5.41 -6.10 -10.34
CA CYS A 48 6.36 -5.66 -11.38
C CYS A 48 5.82 -4.48 -12.21
N ARG A 49 4.49 -4.33 -12.32
CA ARG A 49 3.84 -3.27 -13.09
C ARG A 49 3.92 -1.89 -12.45
N ILE A 50 4.05 -1.80 -11.12
CA ILE A 50 4.15 -0.51 -10.42
C ILE A 50 5.60 -0.02 -10.29
N TYR A 51 6.58 -0.91 -10.46
CA TYR A 51 7.98 -0.59 -10.24
C TYR A 51 8.49 0.63 -11.03
N PRO A 52 8.20 0.78 -12.33
CA PRO A 52 8.68 1.94 -13.10
C PRO A 52 8.22 3.28 -12.52
N GLN A 53 6.95 3.38 -12.10
CA GLN A 53 6.40 4.61 -11.52
C GLN A 53 6.89 4.85 -10.09
N LEU A 54 7.07 3.79 -9.32
CA LEU A 54 7.67 3.88 -7.98
C LEU A 54 9.10 4.40 -8.06
N GLN A 55 9.92 3.86 -8.96
CA GLN A 55 11.30 4.31 -9.20
C GLN A 55 11.34 5.78 -9.61
N LYS A 56 10.50 6.18 -10.56
CA LYS A 56 10.42 7.56 -11.01
C LYS A 56 10.03 8.53 -9.89
N MET A 57 9.05 8.15 -9.08
CA MET A 57 8.62 8.94 -7.92
C MET A 57 9.78 9.17 -6.93
N PHE A 58 10.54 8.12 -6.64
CA PHE A 58 11.68 8.19 -5.73
C PHE A 58 12.84 9.01 -6.30
N ASP A 59 13.13 8.87 -7.59
CA ASP A 59 14.19 9.64 -8.25
C ASP A 59 13.84 11.13 -8.30
N ASP A 60 12.61 11.48 -8.61
CA ASP A 60 12.14 12.85 -8.61
C ASP A 60 12.14 13.48 -7.21
N ALA A 61 11.76 12.72 -6.17
CA ALA A 61 11.88 13.14 -4.77
C ALA A 61 13.34 13.43 -4.41
N ARG A 62 14.25 12.49 -4.73
CA ARG A 62 15.70 12.66 -4.45
C ARG A 62 16.28 13.87 -5.16
N SER A 63 15.86 14.17 -6.38
CA SER A 63 16.29 15.35 -7.12
C SER A 63 15.92 16.67 -6.43
N GLN A 64 14.93 16.63 -5.56
CA GLN A 64 14.43 17.75 -4.77
C GLN A 64 14.93 17.73 -3.31
N GLY A 65 15.88 16.86 -2.99
CA GLY A 65 16.46 16.75 -1.65
C GLY A 65 15.59 15.96 -0.66
N ILE A 66 14.58 15.24 -1.13
CA ILE A 66 13.74 14.34 -0.34
C ILE A 66 14.21 12.91 -0.59
N TYR A 67 14.44 12.14 0.48
CA TYR A 67 15.07 10.82 0.40
C TYR A 67 14.14 9.72 0.93
N PRO A 68 13.12 9.32 0.15
CA PRO A 68 12.22 8.24 0.57
C PRO A 68 12.93 6.89 0.61
N THR A 69 12.52 6.06 1.56
CA THR A 69 12.88 4.63 1.63
C THR A 69 11.64 3.80 1.91
N ILE A 70 11.62 2.56 1.44
CA ILE A 70 10.54 1.61 1.69
C ILE A 70 10.78 0.94 3.03
N THR A 71 9.77 0.92 3.89
CA THR A 71 9.78 0.24 5.20
C THR A 71 8.90 -1.01 5.21
N SER A 72 7.92 -1.09 4.30
CA SER A 72 7.11 -2.28 4.06
C SER A 72 6.62 -2.29 2.62
N SER A 73 6.40 -3.50 2.08
CA SER A 73 6.02 -3.72 0.69
C SER A 73 5.13 -4.95 0.57
N PHE A 74 5.28 -5.78 -0.47
CA PHE A 74 4.55 -7.05 -0.57
C PHE A 74 4.72 -7.89 0.70
N ARG A 75 3.62 -8.48 1.14
CA ARG A 75 3.53 -9.43 2.25
C ARG A 75 2.72 -10.64 1.80
N THR A 76 3.12 -11.82 2.21
CA THR A 76 2.27 -13.01 2.11
C THR A 76 1.16 -12.96 3.17
N ALA A 77 0.14 -13.80 3.02
CA ALA A 77 -0.90 -13.92 4.05
C ALA A 77 -0.31 -14.40 5.41
N GLU A 78 0.77 -15.20 5.37
CA GLU A 78 1.50 -15.65 6.56
C GLU A 78 2.23 -14.48 7.24
N ASP A 79 2.96 -13.66 6.47
CA ASP A 79 3.59 -12.43 7.01
C ASP A 79 2.56 -11.50 7.64
N GLN A 80 1.39 -11.35 7.01
CA GLN A 80 0.31 -10.51 7.51
C GLN A 80 -0.27 -11.05 8.82
N GLN A 81 -0.40 -12.38 8.95
CA GLN A 81 -0.83 -13.03 10.17
C GLN A 81 0.18 -12.80 11.31
N ASP A 82 1.47 -12.97 11.04
CA ASP A 82 2.53 -12.77 12.03
C ASP A 82 2.56 -11.32 12.57
N ILE A 83 2.33 -10.35 11.68
CA ILE A 83 2.25 -8.94 12.07
C ILE A 83 1.03 -8.69 12.96
N LEU A 84 -0.12 -9.24 12.61
CA LEU A 84 -1.35 -9.13 13.42
C LEU A 84 -1.18 -9.76 14.81
N GLU A 85 -0.60 -10.96 14.89
CA GLU A 85 -0.33 -11.65 16.13
C GLU A 85 0.66 -10.88 17.02
N SER A 86 1.74 -10.37 16.42
CA SER A 86 2.72 -9.53 17.14
C SER A 86 2.06 -8.28 17.73
N LYS A 87 1.14 -7.65 16.99
CA LYS A 87 0.40 -6.48 17.46
C LYS A 87 -0.57 -6.83 18.59
N TYR A 88 -1.26 -7.96 18.48
CA TYR A 88 -2.13 -8.49 19.51
C TYR A 88 -1.37 -8.77 20.82
N GLU A 89 -0.24 -9.48 20.72
CA GLU A 89 0.63 -9.76 21.88
C GLU A 89 1.15 -8.47 22.54
N HIS A 90 1.49 -7.46 21.74
CA HIS A 90 1.92 -6.17 22.27
C HIS A 90 0.85 -5.57 23.18
N TYR A 91 -0.41 -5.53 22.73
CA TYR A 91 -1.52 -4.99 23.54
C TYR A 91 -1.79 -5.83 24.80
N GLN A 92 -1.65 -7.15 24.74
CA GLN A 92 -1.74 -8.00 25.93
C GLN A 92 -0.64 -7.67 26.94
N LYS A 93 0.62 -7.53 26.49
CA LYS A 93 1.78 -7.21 27.34
C LYS A 93 1.63 -5.88 28.07
N ILE A 94 0.95 -4.91 27.49
CA ILE A 94 0.66 -3.61 28.13
C ILE A 94 -0.64 -3.60 28.95
N GLY A 95 -1.28 -4.77 29.15
CA GLY A 95 -2.36 -4.98 30.13
C GLY A 95 -3.78 -4.89 29.56
N TYR A 96 -3.98 -4.92 28.26
CA TYR A 96 -5.33 -5.03 27.68
C TYR A 96 -5.89 -6.44 27.82
N SER A 97 -7.20 -6.56 28.04
CA SER A 97 -7.87 -7.85 27.95
C SER A 97 -7.83 -8.40 26.53
N ASP A 98 -7.92 -9.74 26.36
CA ASP A 98 -7.86 -10.41 25.06
C ASP A 98 -8.81 -9.78 24.02
N LYS A 99 -10.05 -9.51 24.41
CA LYS A 99 -11.04 -8.87 23.53
C LYS A 99 -10.60 -7.48 23.06
N LYS A 100 -10.07 -6.66 23.97
CA LYS A 100 -9.59 -5.32 23.64
C LYS A 100 -8.30 -5.38 22.82
N ALA A 101 -7.36 -6.23 23.20
CA ALA A 101 -6.10 -6.40 22.50
C ALA A 101 -6.34 -6.79 21.03
N LYS A 102 -7.28 -7.71 20.78
CA LYS A 102 -7.68 -8.13 19.44
C LYS A 102 -8.29 -6.96 18.64
N ALA A 103 -9.27 -6.27 19.21
CA ALA A 103 -9.93 -5.14 18.56
C ALA A 103 -8.93 -4.03 18.18
N TYR A 104 -8.02 -3.67 19.11
CA TYR A 104 -6.99 -2.67 18.81
C TYR A 104 -5.96 -3.15 17.79
N ALA A 105 -5.59 -4.43 17.78
CA ALA A 105 -4.68 -4.97 16.78
C ALA A 105 -5.30 -4.85 15.37
N GLU A 106 -6.59 -5.19 15.23
CA GLU A 106 -7.33 -5.14 13.96
C GLU A 106 -7.59 -3.70 13.46
N GLU A 107 -7.55 -2.69 14.33
CA GLU A 107 -7.61 -1.27 13.90
C GLU A 107 -6.32 -0.82 13.20
N TRP A 108 -5.17 -1.43 13.56
CA TRP A 108 -3.84 -1.08 13.04
C TRP A 108 -3.35 -2.01 11.93
N VAL A 109 -3.80 -3.24 11.93
CA VAL A 109 -3.28 -4.29 11.05
C VAL A 109 -4.47 -5.01 10.41
N ALA A 110 -4.56 -4.93 9.09
CA ALA A 110 -5.57 -5.65 8.34
C ALA A 110 -5.45 -7.17 8.55
N MET A 111 -6.60 -7.85 8.53
CA MET A 111 -6.64 -9.31 8.58
C MET A 111 -5.97 -9.92 7.34
N PRO A 112 -5.33 -11.10 7.44
CA PRO A 112 -4.88 -11.83 6.26
C PRO A 112 -5.99 -11.98 5.22
N GLY A 113 -5.65 -11.76 3.96
CA GLY A 113 -6.61 -11.73 2.85
C GLY A 113 -7.35 -10.40 2.68
N THR A 114 -7.10 -9.39 3.53
CA THR A 114 -7.75 -8.07 3.43
C THR A 114 -6.76 -6.91 3.38
N SER A 115 -5.46 -7.20 3.26
CA SER A 115 -4.40 -6.20 3.17
C SER A 115 -3.99 -5.90 1.73
N GLU A 116 -3.89 -4.64 1.37
CA GLU A 116 -3.36 -4.21 0.07
C GLU A 116 -1.89 -4.62 -0.15
N HIS A 117 -1.13 -4.84 0.93
CA HIS A 117 0.23 -5.36 0.83
C HIS A 117 0.29 -6.74 0.17
N GLU A 118 -0.73 -7.57 0.32
CA GLU A 118 -0.82 -8.88 -0.31
C GLU A 118 -1.08 -8.81 -1.83
N LEU A 119 -1.49 -7.64 -2.35
CA LEU A 119 -1.56 -7.37 -3.79
C LEU A 119 -0.22 -6.93 -4.40
N GLY A 120 0.77 -6.52 -3.59
CA GLY A 120 2.00 -5.89 -4.06
C GLY A 120 1.80 -4.51 -4.68
N LEU A 121 0.63 -3.88 -4.50
CA LEU A 121 0.26 -2.59 -5.11
C LEU A 121 0.47 -1.39 -4.18
N CYS A 122 0.99 -1.59 -2.99
CA CYS A 122 1.27 -0.51 -2.05
C CYS A 122 2.65 -0.64 -1.40
N VAL A 123 3.11 0.45 -0.86
CA VAL A 123 4.36 0.56 -0.10
C VAL A 123 4.16 1.49 1.08
N ASP A 124 4.81 1.15 2.20
CA ASP A 124 5.00 2.04 3.33
C ASP A 124 6.34 2.76 3.17
N ILE A 125 6.32 4.08 3.31
CA ILE A 125 7.45 4.94 3.00
C ILE A 125 7.82 5.79 4.22
N ALA A 126 9.13 5.85 4.50
CA ALA A 126 9.72 6.72 5.52
C ALA A 126 10.92 7.48 4.95
N SER A 127 11.59 8.26 5.78
CA SER A 127 12.86 8.87 5.40
C SER A 127 13.99 7.85 5.42
N GLY A 128 14.79 7.84 4.37
CA GLY A 128 16.03 7.05 4.26
C GLY A 128 17.30 7.84 4.57
N ASP A 129 17.18 9.11 4.97
CA ASP A 129 18.32 9.98 5.25
C ASP A 129 18.06 10.83 6.51
N SER A 130 19.01 10.84 7.43
CA SER A 130 18.90 11.57 8.71
C SER A 130 18.77 13.09 8.58
N ARG A 131 19.05 13.65 7.41
CA ARG A 131 18.91 15.09 7.11
C ARG A 131 17.46 15.48 6.79
N VAL A 132 16.60 14.51 6.55
CA VAL A 132 15.19 14.71 6.19
C VAL A 132 14.33 13.90 7.15
N THR A 133 13.28 14.51 7.68
CA THR A 133 12.33 13.85 8.58
C THR A 133 11.31 13.01 7.80
N ASN A 134 10.67 12.07 8.48
CA ASN A 134 9.52 11.34 7.90
C ASN A 134 8.43 12.31 7.43
N GLN A 135 8.14 13.35 8.22
CA GLN A 135 7.12 14.34 7.88
C GLN A 135 7.43 15.07 6.57
N GLU A 136 8.69 15.46 6.35
CA GLU A 136 9.08 16.10 5.07
C GLU A 136 8.90 15.16 3.88
N VAL A 137 9.17 13.85 4.05
CA VAL A 137 8.93 12.85 3.02
C VAL A 137 7.42 12.71 2.77
N TRP A 138 6.59 12.55 3.81
CA TRP A 138 5.14 12.41 3.69
C TRP A 138 4.48 13.67 3.13
N ASP A 139 4.90 14.85 3.52
CA ASP A 139 4.42 16.12 2.97
C ASP A 139 4.72 16.25 1.46
N TRP A 140 5.88 15.77 1.03
CA TRP A 140 6.22 15.74 -0.39
C TRP A 140 5.36 14.72 -1.15
N LEU A 141 5.22 13.53 -0.59
CA LEU A 141 4.42 12.45 -1.20
C LEU A 141 2.94 12.84 -1.29
N ALA A 142 2.34 13.40 -0.25
CA ALA A 142 0.95 13.85 -0.26
C ALA A 142 0.67 14.87 -1.37
N LYS A 143 1.65 15.69 -1.75
CA LYS A 143 1.53 16.71 -2.82
C LYS A 143 1.88 16.19 -4.22
N ASN A 144 2.62 15.09 -4.33
CA ASN A 144 3.23 14.71 -5.61
C ASN A 144 2.92 13.28 -6.05
N SER A 145 2.60 12.35 -5.15
CA SER A 145 2.46 10.93 -5.44
C SER A 145 1.45 10.62 -6.53
N TYR A 146 0.36 11.39 -6.62
CA TYR A 146 -0.68 11.21 -7.63
C TYR A 146 -0.16 11.35 -9.07
N LYS A 147 0.91 12.12 -9.28
CA LYS A 147 1.56 12.30 -10.60
C LYS A 147 2.22 11.02 -11.12
N TYR A 148 2.46 10.08 -10.22
CA TYR A 148 3.08 8.78 -10.49
C TYR A 148 2.09 7.61 -10.32
N GLY A 149 0.81 7.93 -10.14
CA GLY A 149 -0.25 6.94 -9.98
C GLY A 149 -0.44 6.42 -8.56
N PHE A 150 0.16 7.06 -7.56
CA PHE A 150 0.01 6.68 -6.14
C PHE A 150 -0.89 7.64 -5.40
N ILE A 151 -1.66 7.12 -4.44
CA ILE A 151 -2.48 7.89 -3.51
C ILE A 151 -2.03 7.63 -2.07
N GLU A 152 -2.11 8.64 -1.21
CA GLU A 152 -2.16 8.45 0.24
C GLU A 152 -3.48 7.75 0.55
N ARG A 153 -3.40 6.49 0.97
CA ARG A 153 -4.56 5.60 0.98
C ARG A 153 -5.51 5.85 2.14
N TYR A 154 -4.98 6.14 3.31
CA TYR A 154 -5.73 6.22 4.56
C TYR A 154 -5.56 7.59 5.21
N THR A 155 -6.39 8.53 4.82
CA THR A 155 -6.41 9.88 5.39
C THR A 155 -7.41 10.00 6.54
N ALA A 156 -7.19 10.94 7.45
CA ALA A 156 -8.08 11.18 8.59
C ALA A 156 -9.53 11.48 8.16
N LYS A 157 -9.71 12.14 7.02
CA LYS A 157 -11.04 12.48 6.48
C LYS A 157 -11.81 11.26 5.97
N LYS A 158 -11.14 10.17 5.66
CA LYS A 158 -11.72 8.99 5.01
C LYS A 158 -11.79 7.78 5.92
N GLN A 159 -11.41 7.91 7.19
CA GLN A 159 -11.40 6.82 8.15
C GLN A 159 -12.75 6.12 8.31
N ASP A 160 -13.85 6.88 8.31
CA ASP A 160 -15.20 6.31 8.42
C ASP A 160 -15.61 5.48 7.18
N ILE A 161 -14.97 5.71 6.04
CA ILE A 161 -15.22 4.98 4.77
C ILE A 161 -14.29 3.79 4.65
N THR A 162 -12.99 3.98 4.92
CA THR A 162 -11.97 2.95 4.74
C THR A 162 -11.90 1.96 5.90
N GLY A 163 -12.38 2.36 7.09
CA GLY A 163 -12.30 1.57 8.32
C GLY A 163 -10.89 1.48 8.92
N ILE A 164 -9.91 2.17 8.31
CA ILE A 164 -8.50 2.16 8.74
C ILE A 164 -8.14 3.54 9.31
N ILE A 165 -7.33 3.54 10.36
CA ILE A 165 -6.78 4.78 10.94
C ILE A 165 -5.90 5.51 9.92
N PRO A 166 -5.66 6.83 10.10
CA PRO A 166 -4.78 7.58 9.20
C PRO A 166 -3.36 7.02 9.19
N GLU A 167 -2.83 6.80 7.99
CA GLU A 167 -1.49 6.29 7.74
C GLU A 167 -0.77 7.16 6.71
N GLU A 168 -0.04 8.17 7.15
CA GLU A 168 0.70 9.10 6.29
C GLU A 168 1.83 8.42 5.49
N TRP A 169 2.22 7.21 5.87
CA TRP A 169 3.28 6.41 5.24
C TRP A 169 2.77 5.49 4.14
N HIS A 170 1.47 5.15 4.08
CA HIS A 170 0.91 4.11 3.22
C HIS A 170 0.43 4.67 1.87
N TYR A 171 1.15 4.30 0.80
CA TYR A 171 0.87 4.75 -0.56
C TYR A 171 0.45 3.58 -1.46
N ARG A 172 -0.75 3.68 -2.04
CA ARG A 172 -1.36 2.70 -2.94
C ARG A 172 -1.28 3.17 -4.39
N TYR A 173 -0.83 2.27 -5.28
CA TYR A 173 -0.88 2.51 -6.73
C TYR A 173 -2.28 2.24 -7.28
N VAL A 174 -2.82 3.18 -8.03
CA VAL A 174 -4.14 3.12 -8.68
C VAL A 174 -4.09 3.55 -10.16
N GLY A 175 -2.90 3.83 -10.68
CA GLY A 175 -2.69 4.40 -12.02
C GLY A 175 -2.80 5.93 -12.04
N GLU A 176 -2.08 6.56 -12.96
CA GLU A 176 -1.92 8.03 -13.00
C GLU A 176 -3.27 8.77 -13.17
N LYS A 177 -4.14 8.26 -14.06
CA LYS A 177 -5.44 8.88 -14.31
C LYS A 177 -6.31 8.87 -13.04
N ALA A 178 -6.51 7.70 -12.44
CA ALA A 178 -7.33 7.54 -11.26
C ALA A 178 -6.74 8.30 -10.06
N ALA A 179 -5.42 8.23 -9.86
CA ALA A 179 -4.75 8.96 -8.78
C ALA A 179 -4.95 10.47 -8.89
N LYS A 180 -4.87 11.01 -10.10
CA LYS A 180 -5.11 12.43 -10.36
C LYS A 180 -6.57 12.82 -10.05
N GLU A 181 -7.52 12.04 -10.54
CA GLU A 181 -8.95 12.29 -10.31
C GLU A 181 -9.30 12.21 -8.82
N MET A 182 -8.75 11.23 -8.09
CA MET A 182 -8.92 11.11 -6.65
C MET A 182 -8.31 12.29 -5.90
N TYR A 183 -7.10 12.71 -6.28
CA TYR A 183 -6.42 13.85 -5.66
C TYR A 183 -7.19 15.17 -5.87
N GLU A 184 -7.63 15.45 -7.10
CA GLU A 184 -8.33 16.69 -7.46
C GLU A 184 -9.73 16.80 -6.82
N ASN A 185 -10.37 15.66 -6.52
CA ASN A 185 -11.73 15.61 -5.97
C ASN A 185 -11.77 15.16 -4.50
N ASP A 186 -10.63 15.00 -3.85
CA ASP A 186 -10.51 14.52 -2.45
C ASP A 186 -11.29 13.20 -2.23
N LEU A 187 -11.07 12.20 -3.10
CA LEU A 187 -11.73 10.90 -3.06
C LEU A 187 -10.78 9.81 -2.56
N CYS A 188 -11.27 8.88 -1.73
CA CYS A 188 -10.62 7.60 -1.50
C CYS A 188 -10.97 6.58 -2.60
N LEU A 189 -10.30 5.44 -2.61
CA LEU A 189 -10.52 4.40 -3.63
C LEU A 189 -11.96 3.88 -3.63
N GLU A 190 -12.57 3.70 -2.47
CA GLU A 190 -13.95 3.26 -2.31
C GLU A 190 -14.94 4.24 -2.97
N GLU A 191 -14.78 5.54 -2.72
CA GLU A 191 -15.63 6.58 -3.32
C GLU A 191 -15.42 6.68 -4.84
N TYR A 192 -14.17 6.58 -5.28
CA TYR A 192 -13.84 6.62 -6.71
C TYR A 192 -14.52 5.48 -7.47
N LEU A 193 -14.46 4.26 -6.96
CA LEU A 193 -15.08 3.09 -7.59
C LEU A 193 -16.61 3.18 -7.66
N GLN A 194 -17.26 3.82 -6.69
CA GLN A 194 -18.71 4.07 -6.74
C GLN A 194 -19.09 5.07 -7.84
N ASN A 195 -18.19 6.00 -8.18
CA ASN A 195 -18.46 7.02 -9.18
C ASN A 195 -18.21 6.57 -10.63
N VAL A 196 -17.40 5.51 -10.83
CA VAL A 196 -17.03 5.01 -12.18
C VAL A 196 -17.73 3.70 -12.53
N SER A 197 -18.59 3.18 -11.65
CA SER A 197 -19.36 1.92 -11.81
C SER A 197 -20.58 2.08 -12.68
#